data_f15138b65bc5f3f3f701eab4303a969b
#
_entry.id   f15138b65bc5f3f3f701eab4303a969b
#
_cell.length_a   1.000
_cell.length_b   1.000
_cell.length_c   1.000
_cell.angle_alpha   90.00
_cell.angle_beta   90.00
_cell.angle_gamma   90.00
#
_symmetry.space_group_name_H-M   'P 1'
#
loop_
_entity.id
_entity.type
_entity.pdbx_description
1 polymer ?
#
loop_
_entity_poly.entity_id
_entity_poly.type
_entity_poly.pdbx_seq_one_letter_code
_entity_poly.pdbx_strand_id
1 'polypeptide(L)'
;MELAIGEKLLCKMSRTSCFLVIVLGVLVGVFGRQPVNAQQPIAASTRPFESVEELQYEAEFNRSLIRGLNIADFNFRSSRAPNVEKGNGSKPLSLIFRADVASKGFFTRLFNLKFHEQVESTVDAETLTLQRTTIRDEQGKRVRETETTYDRAKGKMAWTRRDPNNPSAEPNKALVDFSGQLQDILSAIYFIRTQPLHLGKSFEIFIGDGGKVYRVPVQVLEKKKMRTVLGRVTAFRVEPDLFGPDSLIDDEKGQFTLWITDDDRHIAVTARIKTDYGTFDIKLKRAVYN
;
A
#
# COMPACT_ATOMS: atom_id res chain seq x y z
N MET A 1 -20.53 20.86 14.59
CA MET A 1 -20.70 19.66 13.73
C MET A 1 -19.37 19.24 13.07
N GLU A 2 -18.47 20.16 12.75
CA GLU A 2 -17.15 19.85 12.16
C GLU A 2 -16.13 19.22 13.13
N LEU A 3 -16.11 19.64 14.39
CA LEU A 3 -15.26 19.04 15.44
C LEU A 3 -15.56 17.55 15.69
N ALA A 4 -16.83 17.14 15.60
CA ALA A 4 -17.25 15.76 15.82
C ALA A 4 -16.81 14.81 14.68
N ILE A 5 -16.52 15.32 13.48
CA ILE A 5 -16.03 14.54 12.34
C ILE A 5 -14.53 14.26 12.53
N GLY A 6 -13.77 15.24 12.99
CA GLY A 6 -12.35 15.09 13.30
C GLY A 6 -12.11 14.07 14.43
N GLU A 7 -12.89 14.11 15.51
CA GLU A 7 -12.78 13.17 16.64
C GLU A 7 -13.19 11.74 16.26
N LYS A 8 -14.24 11.57 15.45
CA LYS A 8 -14.64 10.23 14.94
C LYS A 8 -13.62 9.65 13.96
N LEU A 9 -13.02 10.49 13.10
CA LEU A 9 -11.89 10.07 12.27
C LEU A 9 -10.70 9.65 13.16
N LEU A 10 -10.34 10.45 14.15
CA LEU A 10 -9.23 10.18 15.07
C LEU A 10 -9.42 8.92 15.92
N CYS A 11 -10.62 8.69 16.45
CA CYS A 11 -10.91 7.50 17.26
C CYS A 11 -10.84 6.20 16.44
N LYS A 12 -11.23 6.26 15.17
CA LYS A 12 -11.13 5.15 14.23
C LYS A 12 -9.69 4.93 13.70
N MET A 13 -8.89 6.00 13.62
CA MET A 13 -7.49 5.99 13.17
C MET A 13 -6.50 5.35 14.16
N SER A 14 -6.94 5.04 15.37
CA SER A 14 -6.06 4.60 16.48
C SER A 14 -5.43 3.21 16.33
N ARG A 15 -5.87 2.37 15.38
CA ARG A 15 -5.50 0.93 15.36
C ARG A 15 -4.77 0.41 14.14
N THR A 16 -4.67 1.17 13.04
CA THR A 16 -4.08 0.73 11.78
C THR A 16 -2.93 1.65 11.35
N SER A 17 -2.02 1.19 10.47
CA SER A 17 -0.95 1.99 9.88
C SER A 17 -1.49 3.22 9.14
N CYS A 18 -0.77 4.35 9.14
CA CYS A 18 -1.22 5.61 8.54
C CYS A 18 -1.36 5.53 7.02
N PHE A 19 -0.56 4.69 6.37
CA PHE A 19 -0.70 4.40 4.94
C PHE A 19 -2.08 3.81 4.64
N LEU A 20 -2.57 2.97 5.55
CA LEU A 20 -3.91 2.41 5.53
C LEU A 20 -4.97 3.44 5.94
N VAL A 21 -4.64 4.39 6.82
CA VAL A 21 -5.59 5.34 7.43
C VAL A 21 -5.99 6.48 6.52
N ILE A 22 -5.09 6.98 5.67
CA ILE A 22 -5.46 7.96 4.61
C ILE A 22 -6.34 7.28 3.57
N VAL A 23 -6.09 5.98 3.37
CA VAL A 23 -6.86 5.13 2.48
C VAL A 23 -8.09 4.57 3.19
N LEU A 24 -8.06 4.39 4.55
CA LEU A 24 -8.92 3.48 5.25
C LEU A 24 -9.14 3.83 6.72
N GLY A 25 -10.21 4.42 7.04
CA GLY A 25 -10.71 4.38 8.42
C GLY A 25 -11.43 3.07 8.72
N VAL A 26 -11.02 2.34 9.79
CA VAL A 26 -11.86 1.55 10.69
C VAL A 26 -11.86 0.04 10.76
N LEU A 27 -11.62 -0.38 11.97
CA LEU A 27 -12.17 -1.41 12.87
C LEU A 27 -11.82 -2.91 12.72
N VAL A 28 -11.55 -3.43 13.91
CA VAL A 28 -11.22 -4.80 14.32
C VAL A 28 -12.46 -5.71 14.34
N GLY A 29 -12.37 -6.86 13.77
CA GLY A 29 -13.24 -8.02 13.99
C GLY A 29 -12.44 -9.33 13.96
N VAL A 30 -12.83 -10.28 14.78
CA VAL A 30 -12.11 -11.51 15.14
C VAL A 30 -12.67 -12.72 14.39
N PHE A 31 -11.79 -13.66 14.00
CA PHE A 31 -11.96 -15.07 13.62
C PHE A 31 -12.22 -15.48 12.16
N GLY A 32 -11.41 -16.45 11.74
CA GLY A 32 -11.69 -17.40 10.69
C GLY A 32 -10.44 -17.88 9.92
N ARG A 33 -9.91 -19.08 10.25
CA ARG A 33 -8.81 -19.73 9.50
C ARG A 33 -9.34 -20.45 8.28
N GLN A 34 -8.82 -20.14 7.08
CA GLN A 34 -8.85 -21.04 5.94
C GLN A 34 -7.48 -21.13 5.28
N PRO A 35 -7.00 -22.29 4.85
CA PRO A 35 -5.74 -22.44 4.14
C PRO A 35 -5.89 -21.95 2.69
N VAL A 36 -4.92 -21.12 2.29
CA VAL A 36 -4.88 -20.47 0.99
C VAL A 36 -3.98 -21.24 0.03
N ASN A 37 -4.48 -21.57 -1.15
CA ASN A 37 -3.76 -22.27 -2.20
C ASN A 37 -2.89 -21.32 -3.04
N ALA A 38 -1.65 -21.73 -3.33
CA ALA A 38 -0.60 -20.91 -3.94
C ALA A 38 -0.85 -20.61 -5.43
N GLN A 39 -0.56 -19.37 -5.84
CA GLN A 39 -0.39 -19.01 -7.24
C GLN A 39 1.01 -19.39 -7.76
N GLN A 40 1.08 -19.82 -9.03
CA GLN A 40 2.33 -20.16 -9.71
C GLN A 40 3.19 -18.92 -9.98
N PRO A 41 4.54 -19.05 -10.02
CA PRO A 41 5.44 -17.95 -10.37
C PRO A 41 5.16 -17.45 -11.78
N ILE A 42 5.02 -16.14 -11.94
CA ILE A 42 4.84 -15.49 -13.25
C ILE A 42 6.19 -15.41 -13.94
N ALA A 43 6.23 -15.81 -15.24
CA ALA A 43 7.40 -15.70 -16.08
C ALA A 43 7.92 -14.24 -16.11
N ALA A 44 9.24 -14.08 -16.06
CA ALA A 44 9.93 -12.79 -16.07
C ALA A 44 9.60 -11.98 -17.34
N SER A 45 8.55 -11.17 -17.27
CA SER A 45 8.43 -10.01 -18.16
C SER A 45 9.38 -8.92 -17.66
N THR A 46 9.93 -8.11 -18.57
CA THR A 46 10.76 -6.96 -18.25
C THR A 46 10.02 -6.11 -17.20
N ARG A 47 10.59 -6.01 -16.00
CA ARG A 47 9.90 -5.31 -14.90
C ARG A 47 10.07 -3.81 -15.06
N PRO A 48 8.97 -3.05 -15.08
CA PRO A 48 9.00 -1.63 -15.41
C PRO A 48 9.72 -0.74 -14.38
N PHE A 49 10.15 -1.31 -13.24
CA PHE A 49 10.73 -0.59 -12.10
C PHE A 49 12.08 -1.17 -11.63
N GLU A 50 12.78 -1.95 -12.45
CA GLU A 50 14.11 -2.51 -12.10
C GLU A 50 15.21 -1.45 -12.02
N SER A 51 15.04 -0.32 -12.70
CA SER A 51 15.86 0.88 -12.55
C SER A 51 15.31 1.76 -11.42
N VAL A 52 16.07 2.78 -11.03
CA VAL A 52 15.59 3.77 -10.04
C VAL A 52 14.38 4.50 -10.62
N GLU A 53 13.25 4.35 -9.94
CA GLU A 53 11.99 5.03 -10.25
C GLU A 53 11.56 5.89 -9.07
N GLU A 54 11.07 7.09 -9.34
CA GLU A 54 10.44 7.96 -8.35
C GLU A 54 9.10 8.47 -8.88
N LEU A 55 8.02 8.20 -8.14
CA LEU A 55 6.66 8.60 -8.46
C LEU A 55 6.10 9.46 -7.33
N GLN A 56 5.71 10.70 -7.65
CA GLN A 56 5.16 11.66 -6.70
C GLN A 56 3.66 11.84 -6.96
N TYR A 57 2.86 11.67 -5.90
CA TYR A 57 1.41 11.85 -5.95
C TYR A 57 0.95 12.88 -4.93
N GLU A 58 -0.21 13.42 -5.19
CA GLU A 58 -0.93 14.31 -4.29
C GLU A 58 -2.35 13.79 -4.06
N ALA A 59 -2.77 13.74 -2.79
CA ALA A 59 -4.12 13.35 -2.42
C ALA A 59 -5.01 14.58 -2.20
N GLU A 60 -6.18 14.56 -2.81
CA GLU A 60 -7.24 15.54 -2.68
C GLU A 60 -8.46 14.91 -2.01
N PHE A 61 -9.03 15.58 -1.03
CA PHE A 61 -10.29 15.20 -0.40
C PHE A 61 -11.46 15.98 -1.00
N ASN A 62 -12.56 15.27 -1.28
CA ASN A 62 -13.78 15.81 -1.83
C ASN A 62 -14.98 15.33 -1.02
N ARG A 63 -15.81 16.28 -0.54
CA ARG A 63 -17.08 15.98 0.13
C ARG A 63 -18.01 17.18 0.03
N SER A 64 -19.24 16.97 -0.49
CA SER A 64 -20.29 17.99 -0.53
C SER A 64 -19.76 19.39 -0.92
N LEU A 65 -19.55 20.30 0.03
CA LEU A 65 -19.06 21.66 -0.17
C LEU A 65 -17.54 21.78 -0.23
N ILE A 66 -16.79 20.73 0.15
CA ILE A 66 -15.32 20.71 0.12
C ILE A 66 -14.89 20.00 -1.16
N ARG A 67 -14.19 20.72 -2.05
CA ARG A 67 -13.68 20.15 -3.31
C ARG A 67 -12.20 20.44 -3.47
N GLY A 68 -11.44 19.40 -3.84
CA GLY A 68 -10.02 19.52 -4.16
C GLY A 68 -9.15 19.97 -2.98
N LEU A 69 -9.52 19.63 -1.74
CA LEU A 69 -8.69 19.94 -0.58
C LEU A 69 -7.47 19.03 -0.56
N ASN A 70 -6.29 19.60 -0.79
CA ASN A 70 -5.03 18.88 -0.70
C ASN A 70 -4.76 18.44 0.74
N ILE A 71 -4.64 17.13 0.94
CA ILE A 71 -4.52 16.53 2.28
C ILE A 71 -3.16 15.89 2.54
N ALA A 72 -2.51 15.33 1.49
CA ALA A 72 -1.25 14.62 1.63
C ALA A 72 -0.44 14.58 0.33
N ASP A 73 0.88 14.46 0.49
CA ASP A 73 1.82 14.07 -0.57
C ASP A 73 2.27 12.65 -0.35
N PHE A 74 2.48 11.92 -1.46
CA PHE A 74 3.02 10.56 -1.49
C PHE A 74 4.24 10.56 -2.40
N ASN A 75 5.32 10.01 -1.92
CA ASN A 75 6.54 9.79 -2.69
C ASN A 75 6.89 8.30 -2.68
N PHE A 76 6.76 7.66 -3.84
CA PHE A 76 7.13 6.26 -4.01
C PHE A 76 8.45 6.18 -4.76
N ARG A 77 9.34 5.30 -4.28
CA ARG A 77 10.64 5.05 -4.91
C ARG A 77 10.93 3.56 -4.98
N SER A 78 11.42 3.10 -6.13
CA SER A 78 12.05 1.80 -6.26
C SER A 78 13.55 1.95 -6.45
N SER A 79 14.33 1.02 -5.90
CA SER A 79 15.78 0.97 -6.10
C SER A 79 16.30 -0.46 -5.90
N ARG A 80 17.45 -0.77 -6.46
CA ARG A 80 18.16 -2.01 -6.14
C ARG A 80 18.85 -1.88 -4.78
N ALA A 81 18.81 -2.94 -3.99
CA ALA A 81 19.61 -2.99 -2.76
C ALA A 81 21.11 -2.96 -3.12
N PRO A 82 21.95 -2.26 -2.35
CA PRO A 82 23.38 -2.30 -2.54
C PRO A 82 23.87 -3.74 -2.42
N ASN A 83 24.72 -4.19 -3.37
CA ASN A 83 25.35 -5.50 -3.31
C ASN A 83 26.24 -5.56 -2.07
N VAL A 84 25.86 -6.36 -1.08
CA VAL A 84 26.75 -6.74 0.00
C VAL A 84 27.56 -7.93 -0.49
N GLU A 85 28.76 -7.65 -1.02
CA GLU A 85 29.74 -8.70 -1.32
C GLU A 85 30.09 -9.45 -0.02
N LYS A 86 29.49 -10.60 0.16
CA LYS A 86 29.97 -11.62 1.10
C LYS A 86 30.37 -12.83 0.28
N GLY A 87 31.69 -13.06 0.22
CA GLY A 87 32.44 -14.17 -0.35
C GLY A 87 31.65 -15.31 -1.00
N ASN A 88 32.08 -15.66 -2.21
CA ASN A 88 31.84 -16.89 -2.98
C ASN A 88 30.40 -17.45 -3.04
N GLY A 89 29.43 -16.62 -3.30
CA GLY A 89 28.05 -16.99 -3.64
C GLY A 89 27.28 -15.72 -3.98
N SER A 90 26.87 -15.58 -5.23
CA SER A 90 26.02 -14.45 -5.65
C SER A 90 24.78 -14.41 -4.77
N LYS A 91 24.73 -13.43 -3.86
CA LYS A 91 23.52 -13.20 -3.05
C LYS A 91 22.40 -12.74 -3.99
N PRO A 92 21.18 -13.27 -3.86
CA PRO A 92 20.07 -12.82 -4.71
C PRO A 92 19.93 -11.29 -4.64
N LEU A 93 19.82 -10.68 -5.81
CA LEU A 93 19.61 -9.25 -5.96
C LEU A 93 18.25 -8.91 -5.33
N SER A 94 18.21 -7.94 -4.41
CA SER A 94 16.96 -7.48 -3.80
C SER A 94 16.58 -6.12 -4.37
N LEU A 95 15.27 -5.88 -4.51
CA LEU A 95 14.69 -4.56 -4.75
C LEU A 95 14.16 -4.00 -3.43
N ILE A 96 14.26 -2.69 -3.30
CA ILE A 96 13.71 -1.94 -2.18
C ILE A 96 12.67 -0.98 -2.71
N PHE A 97 11.45 -1.13 -2.23
CA PHE A 97 10.37 -0.17 -2.45
C PHE A 97 10.25 0.71 -1.22
N ARG A 98 10.16 2.03 -1.41
CA ARG A 98 9.95 3.01 -0.35
C ARG A 98 8.73 3.84 -0.65
N ALA A 99 7.95 4.12 0.40
CA ALA A 99 6.90 5.11 0.38
C ALA A 99 7.12 6.09 1.53
N ASP A 100 7.02 7.38 1.22
CA ASP A 100 7.00 8.47 2.18
C ASP A 100 5.70 9.24 1.98
N VAL A 101 4.86 9.28 3.02
CA VAL A 101 3.52 9.87 2.98
C VAL A 101 3.37 10.89 4.09
N ALA A 102 3.09 12.13 3.74
CA ALA A 102 2.98 13.21 4.71
C ALA A 102 1.73 14.06 4.51
N SER A 103 1.09 14.43 5.62
CA SER A 103 -0.06 15.34 5.60
C SER A 103 0.34 16.75 5.20
N LYS A 104 -0.54 17.44 4.46
CA LYS A 104 -0.30 18.79 3.94
C LYS A 104 -0.92 19.90 4.80
N GLY A 105 -0.21 21.01 4.90
CA GLY A 105 -0.37 22.21 5.71
C GLY A 105 -1.77 22.68 6.10
N PHE A 106 -2.66 22.98 5.15
CA PHE A 106 -4.00 23.48 5.46
C PHE A 106 -4.89 22.41 6.10
N PHE A 107 -4.83 21.18 5.61
CA PHE A 107 -5.53 20.02 6.19
C PHE A 107 -5.10 19.80 7.65
N THR A 108 -3.79 19.85 7.90
CA THR A 108 -3.23 19.71 9.25
C THR A 108 -3.77 20.78 10.20
N ARG A 109 -3.91 22.04 9.73
CA ARG A 109 -4.47 23.14 10.55
C ARG A 109 -5.98 23.00 10.80
N LEU A 110 -6.73 22.61 9.77
CA LEU A 110 -8.20 22.55 9.83
C LEU A 110 -8.68 21.39 10.71
N PHE A 111 -8.02 20.23 10.59
CA PHE A 111 -8.43 19.00 11.27
C PHE A 111 -7.52 18.62 12.45
N ASN A 112 -6.50 19.43 12.75
CA ASN A 112 -5.46 19.16 13.75
C ASN A 112 -4.83 17.76 13.59
N LEU A 113 -4.70 17.30 12.35
CA LEU A 113 -4.27 15.96 11.99
C LEU A 113 -2.95 16.00 11.25
N LYS A 114 -1.84 15.94 11.99
CA LYS A 114 -0.50 15.78 11.42
C LYS A 114 -0.13 14.30 11.42
N PHE A 115 0.20 13.78 10.25
CA PHE A 115 0.74 12.43 10.11
C PHE A 115 1.93 12.40 9.14
N HIS A 116 2.81 11.46 9.37
CA HIS A 116 3.91 11.10 8.49
C HIS A 116 4.14 9.60 8.58
N GLU A 117 4.14 8.92 7.46
CA GLU A 117 4.40 7.49 7.39
C GLU A 117 5.49 7.17 6.39
N GLN A 118 6.43 6.34 6.81
CA GLN A 118 7.50 5.82 5.99
C GLN A 118 7.41 4.30 5.95
N VAL A 119 7.38 3.75 4.75
CA VAL A 119 7.34 2.30 4.51
C VAL A 119 8.53 1.91 3.67
N GLU A 120 9.19 0.83 4.05
CA GLU A 120 10.23 0.19 3.25
C GLU A 120 9.92 -1.30 3.12
N SER A 121 9.81 -1.79 1.89
CA SER A 121 9.58 -3.19 1.57
C SER A 121 10.77 -3.73 0.79
N THR A 122 11.43 -4.75 1.30
CA THR A 122 12.51 -5.46 0.63
C THR A 122 11.96 -6.73 -0.01
N VAL A 123 12.16 -6.87 -1.31
CA VAL A 123 11.70 -8.03 -2.08
C VAL A 123 12.85 -8.67 -2.85
N ASP A 124 12.74 -9.95 -3.12
CA ASP A 124 13.61 -10.64 -4.07
C ASP A 124 13.41 -10.06 -5.49
N ALA A 125 14.50 -9.71 -6.17
CA ALA A 125 14.42 -9.03 -7.46
C ALA A 125 13.88 -9.92 -8.59
N GLU A 126 13.98 -11.24 -8.49
CA GLU A 126 13.51 -12.14 -9.55
C GLU A 126 12.04 -12.53 -9.36
N THR A 127 11.65 -12.82 -8.14
CA THR A 127 10.33 -13.38 -7.83
C THR A 127 9.36 -12.37 -7.26
N LEU A 128 9.82 -11.17 -6.86
CA LEU A 128 9.08 -10.19 -6.05
C LEU A 128 8.56 -10.78 -4.73
N THR A 129 9.22 -11.82 -4.24
CA THR A 129 8.88 -12.40 -2.95
C THR A 129 9.30 -11.45 -1.85
N LEU A 130 8.38 -11.10 -1.01
CA LEU A 130 8.59 -10.20 0.12
C LEU A 130 9.50 -10.87 1.17
N GLN A 131 10.50 -10.14 1.64
CA GLN A 131 11.49 -10.58 2.62
C GLN A 131 11.33 -9.85 3.95
N ARG A 132 11.11 -8.53 3.88
CA ARG A 132 10.97 -7.67 5.07
C ARG A 132 10.17 -6.44 4.73
N THR A 133 9.36 -5.98 5.70
CA THR A 133 8.71 -4.68 5.68
C THR A 133 9.01 -3.95 6.96
N THR A 134 9.35 -2.66 6.88
CA THR A 134 9.44 -1.75 8.03
C THR A 134 8.52 -0.57 7.80
N ILE A 135 7.80 -0.17 8.85
CA ILE A 135 6.88 0.98 8.83
C ILE A 135 7.19 1.84 10.04
N ARG A 136 7.37 3.14 9.81
CA ARG A 136 7.39 4.16 10.84
C ARG A 136 6.20 5.08 10.63
N ASP A 137 5.27 5.07 11.59
CA ASP A 137 4.01 5.82 11.58
C ASP A 137 4.04 6.88 12.70
N GLU A 138 3.91 8.14 12.31
CA GLU A 138 3.87 9.30 13.21
C GLU A 138 2.53 10.01 13.07
N GLN A 139 1.75 10.08 14.15
CA GLN A 139 0.47 10.77 14.21
C GLN A 139 0.43 11.71 15.41
N GLY A 140 0.66 12.99 15.19
CA GLY A 140 0.85 13.96 16.25
C GLY A 140 2.03 13.59 17.14
N LYS A 141 1.76 13.23 18.41
CA LYS A 141 2.78 12.76 19.37
C LYS A 141 2.98 11.24 19.37
N ARG A 142 2.08 10.51 18.74
CA ARG A 142 2.15 9.04 18.68
C ARG A 142 3.13 8.63 17.61
N VAL A 143 4.08 7.77 17.96
CA VAL A 143 5.01 7.12 17.03
C VAL A 143 4.84 5.61 17.16
N ARG A 144 4.84 4.90 16.05
CA ARG A 144 4.84 3.44 16.01
C ARG A 144 5.86 2.96 15.00
N GLU A 145 6.59 1.94 15.38
CA GLU A 145 7.51 1.22 14.50
C GLU A 145 7.03 -0.21 14.36
N THR A 146 6.84 -0.63 13.12
CA THR A 146 6.42 -1.98 12.78
C THR A 146 7.50 -2.64 11.93
N GLU A 147 7.83 -3.86 12.25
CA GLU A 147 8.70 -4.72 11.46
C GLU A 147 8.00 -6.03 11.19
N THR A 148 8.02 -6.46 9.93
CA THR A 148 7.49 -7.74 9.50
C THR A 148 8.55 -8.48 8.69
N THR A 149 8.82 -9.72 9.04
CA THR A 149 9.72 -10.62 8.30
C THR A 149 8.94 -11.81 7.75
N TYR A 150 9.36 -12.29 6.58
CA TYR A 150 8.65 -13.31 5.83
C TYR A 150 9.59 -14.48 5.55
N ASP A 151 9.40 -15.60 6.27
CA ASP A 151 10.12 -16.86 6.06
C ASP A 151 9.28 -17.77 5.16
N ARG A 152 9.52 -17.68 3.86
CA ARG A 152 8.79 -18.48 2.86
C ARG A 152 9.05 -19.98 3.00
N ALA A 153 10.27 -20.36 3.41
CA ALA A 153 10.63 -21.78 3.55
C ALA A 153 9.82 -22.44 4.68
N LYS A 154 9.54 -21.67 5.73
CA LYS A 154 8.71 -22.13 6.86
C LYS A 154 7.24 -21.74 6.73
N GLY A 155 6.87 -20.93 5.72
CA GLY A 155 5.50 -20.40 5.59
C GLY A 155 5.09 -19.54 6.79
N LYS A 156 6.02 -18.74 7.35
CA LYS A 156 5.78 -17.94 8.55
C LYS A 156 6.03 -16.45 8.30
N MET A 157 5.05 -15.63 8.69
CA MET A 157 5.15 -14.18 8.78
C MET A 157 5.24 -13.79 10.25
N ALA A 158 6.34 -13.15 10.65
CA ALA A 158 6.52 -12.63 12.00
C ALA A 158 6.37 -11.11 11.98
N TRP A 159 5.36 -10.62 12.68
CA TRP A 159 5.03 -9.21 12.79
C TRP A 159 5.31 -8.70 14.21
N THR A 160 5.96 -7.55 14.32
CA THR A 160 6.27 -6.90 15.60
C THR A 160 5.98 -5.41 15.49
N ARG A 161 5.29 -4.82 16.46
CA ARG A 161 5.05 -3.38 16.57
C ARG A 161 5.43 -2.89 17.97
N ARG A 162 6.18 -1.80 18.01
CA ARG A 162 6.64 -1.15 19.23
C ARG A 162 6.32 0.35 19.23
N ASP A 163 6.27 0.94 20.41
CA ASP A 163 6.15 2.38 20.63
C ASP A 163 7.53 2.92 21.06
N PRO A 164 8.25 3.66 20.19
CA PRO A 164 9.55 4.24 20.56
C PRO A 164 9.48 5.25 21.71
N ASN A 165 8.30 5.88 21.92
CA ASN A 165 8.09 6.81 23.04
C ASN A 165 7.92 6.07 24.41
N ASN A 166 7.70 4.76 24.36
CA ASN A 166 7.61 3.91 25.55
C ASN A 166 8.44 2.63 25.36
N PRO A 167 9.78 2.73 25.39
CA PRO A 167 10.67 1.61 25.08
C PRO A 167 10.61 0.47 26.10
N SER A 168 10.07 0.73 27.29
CA SER A 168 9.87 -0.30 28.34
C SER A 168 8.60 -1.13 28.15
N ALA A 169 7.67 -0.71 27.27
CA ALA A 169 6.49 -1.49 26.99
C ALA A 169 6.83 -2.72 26.12
N GLU A 170 6.18 -3.83 26.44
CA GLU A 170 6.30 -5.05 25.63
C GLU A 170 5.79 -4.81 24.21
N PRO A 171 6.56 -5.19 23.17
CA PRO A 171 6.11 -5.07 21.79
C PRO A 171 4.91 -5.99 21.51
N ASN A 172 3.97 -5.49 20.72
CA ASN A 172 2.93 -6.36 20.16
C ASN A 172 3.55 -7.26 19.10
N LYS A 173 3.28 -8.57 19.18
CA LYS A 173 3.84 -9.58 18.27
C LYS A 173 2.74 -10.49 17.73
N ALA A 174 2.89 -10.91 16.49
CA ALA A 174 2.08 -11.97 15.89
C ALA A 174 2.98 -12.88 15.02
N LEU A 175 2.67 -14.17 15.03
CA LEU A 175 3.28 -15.15 14.14
C LEU A 175 2.13 -15.82 13.37
N VAL A 176 2.13 -15.68 12.04
CA VAL A 176 1.04 -16.09 11.19
C VAL A 176 1.55 -17.04 10.11
N ASP A 177 0.79 -18.11 9.88
CA ASP A 177 1.05 -19.03 8.77
C ASP A 177 0.58 -18.41 7.45
N PHE A 178 1.39 -18.56 6.40
CA PHE A 178 1.00 -18.23 5.04
C PHE A 178 1.53 -19.25 4.04
N SER A 179 0.88 -19.31 2.89
CA SER A 179 1.35 -20.10 1.76
C SER A 179 1.38 -19.25 0.49
N GLY A 180 2.26 -19.58 -0.44
CA GLY A 180 2.36 -18.87 -1.72
C GLY A 180 3.07 -17.54 -1.65
N GLN A 181 2.68 -16.62 -2.55
CA GLN A 181 3.29 -15.29 -2.66
C GLN A 181 2.49 -14.29 -1.84
N LEU A 182 3.11 -13.79 -0.78
CA LEU A 182 2.55 -12.76 0.08
C LEU A 182 3.19 -11.41 -0.23
N GLN A 183 2.38 -10.36 -0.22
CA GLN A 183 2.79 -8.97 -0.38
C GLN A 183 2.44 -8.17 0.89
N ASP A 184 3.09 -7.04 1.12
CA ASP A 184 2.54 -5.95 1.91
C ASP A 184 1.81 -4.97 1.00
N ILE A 185 1.22 -3.91 1.56
CA ILE A 185 0.44 -2.94 0.79
C ILE A 185 1.30 -2.24 -0.27
N LEU A 186 2.53 -1.86 0.08
CA LEU A 186 3.42 -1.16 -0.85
C LEU A 186 3.90 -2.09 -1.97
N SER A 187 4.38 -3.28 -1.64
CA SER A 187 4.83 -4.24 -2.64
C SER A 187 3.68 -4.77 -3.52
N ALA A 188 2.43 -4.81 -2.99
CA ALA A 188 1.25 -5.15 -3.78
C ALA A 188 0.99 -4.17 -4.93
N ILE A 189 1.23 -2.87 -4.73
CA ILE A 189 1.12 -1.85 -5.79
C ILE A 189 2.11 -2.17 -6.93
N TYR A 190 3.36 -2.51 -6.61
CA TYR A 190 4.36 -2.90 -7.60
C TYR A 190 4.05 -4.26 -8.22
N PHE A 191 3.52 -5.19 -7.43
CA PHE A 191 3.11 -6.51 -7.92
C PHE A 191 1.99 -6.44 -8.96
N ILE A 192 0.96 -5.61 -8.75
CA ILE A 192 -0.12 -5.38 -9.73
C ILE A 192 0.46 -4.90 -11.07
N ARG A 193 1.50 -4.08 -11.06
CA ARG A 193 2.16 -3.54 -12.26
C ARG A 193 2.88 -4.60 -13.08
N THR A 194 3.18 -5.76 -12.50
CA THR A 194 3.78 -6.89 -13.22
C THR A 194 2.77 -7.85 -13.83
N GLN A 195 1.49 -7.65 -13.52
CA GLN A 195 0.45 -8.53 -14.04
C GLN A 195 0.12 -8.22 -15.50
N PRO A 196 -0.22 -9.24 -16.31
CA PRO A 196 -0.74 -9.01 -17.65
C PRO A 196 -2.14 -8.41 -17.54
N LEU A 197 -2.23 -7.08 -17.70
CA LEU A 197 -3.49 -6.34 -17.61
C LEU A 197 -4.23 -6.38 -18.96
N HIS A 198 -5.45 -6.88 -18.96
CA HIS A 198 -6.38 -6.80 -20.09
C HIS A 198 -7.82 -6.79 -19.57
N LEU A 199 -8.76 -6.28 -20.38
CA LEU A 199 -10.17 -6.24 -19.99
C LEU A 199 -10.71 -7.61 -19.61
N GLY A 200 -11.45 -7.66 -18.51
CA GLY A 200 -12.03 -8.87 -17.96
C GLY A 200 -11.07 -9.75 -17.18
N LYS A 201 -9.78 -9.41 -17.09
CA LYS A 201 -8.82 -10.13 -16.27
C LYS A 201 -9.18 -10.03 -14.80
N SER A 202 -9.16 -11.17 -14.11
CA SER A 202 -9.25 -11.25 -12.66
C SER A 202 -8.07 -12.05 -12.12
N PHE A 203 -7.57 -11.66 -10.95
CA PHE A 203 -6.52 -12.37 -10.21
C PHE A 203 -6.64 -12.04 -8.72
N GLU A 204 -5.83 -12.68 -7.89
CA GLU A 204 -5.86 -12.49 -6.44
C GLU A 204 -4.48 -12.07 -5.95
N ILE A 205 -4.46 -11.26 -4.91
CA ILE A 205 -3.25 -10.90 -4.18
C ILE A 205 -3.46 -11.25 -2.71
N PHE A 206 -2.43 -11.80 -2.09
CA PHE A 206 -2.42 -12.01 -0.65
C PHE A 206 -1.60 -10.90 0.01
N ILE A 207 -2.21 -10.20 0.96
CA ILE A 207 -1.60 -9.06 1.65
C ILE A 207 -1.46 -9.39 3.13
N GLY A 208 -0.22 -9.31 3.65
CA GLY A 208 0.09 -9.40 5.07
C GLY A 208 0.11 -8.01 5.68
N ASP A 209 -0.81 -7.72 6.60
CA ASP A 209 -0.85 -6.47 7.36
C ASP A 209 -1.35 -6.70 8.79
N GLY A 210 -0.81 -5.92 9.75
CA GLY A 210 -1.28 -5.94 11.14
C GLY A 210 -1.22 -7.30 11.84
N GLY A 211 -0.37 -8.22 11.37
CA GLY A 211 -0.30 -9.59 11.88
C GLY A 211 -1.41 -10.52 11.36
N LYS A 212 -2.00 -10.20 10.22
CA LYS A 212 -3.01 -11.00 9.51
C LYS A 212 -2.65 -11.14 8.03
N VAL A 213 -3.27 -12.11 7.36
CA VAL A 213 -3.18 -12.29 5.91
C VAL A 213 -4.57 -12.12 5.31
N TYR A 214 -4.67 -11.27 4.30
CA TYR A 214 -5.89 -10.94 3.59
C TYR A 214 -5.81 -11.45 2.16
N ARG A 215 -6.91 -12.00 1.66
CA ARG A 215 -7.10 -12.34 0.26
C ARG A 215 -7.81 -11.19 -0.43
N VAL A 216 -7.19 -10.62 -1.45
CA VAL A 216 -7.69 -9.46 -2.17
C VAL A 216 -7.93 -9.83 -3.63
N PRO A 217 -9.19 -10.05 -4.05
CA PRO A 217 -9.57 -10.17 -5.45
C PRO A 217 -9.29 -8.86 -6.19
N VAL A 218 -8.78 -8.96 -7.42
CA VAL A 218 -8.48 -7.80 -8.27
C VAL A 218 -9.13 -8.02 -9.63
N GLN A 219 -9.84 -7.00 -10.14
CA GLN A 219 -10.50 -7.05 -11.44
C GLN A 219 -10.04 -5.90 -12.34
N VAL A 220 -9.91 -6.18 -13.65
CA VAL A 220 -9.63 -5.19 -14.69
C VAL A 220 -10.91 -4.93 -15.48
N LEU A 221 -11.56 -3.79 -15.24
CA LEU A 221 -12.96 -3.55 -15.63
C LEU A 221 -13.14 -2.65 -16.84
N GLU A 222 -12.21 -1.73 -17.08
CA GLU A 222 -12.38 -0.69 -18.11
C GLU A 222 -11.02 -0.32 -18.71
N LYS A 223 -11.01 0.10 -19.96
CA LYS A 223 -9.85 0.70 -20.63
C LYS A 223 -10.27 1.97 -21.32
N LYS A 224 -9.61 3.09 -21.03
CA LYS A 224 -9.91 4.39 -21.66
C LYS A 224 -8.69 5.27 -21.84
N LYS A 225 -8.83 6.24 -22.75
CA LYS A 225 -7.87 7.34 -22.90
C LYS A 225 -8.15 8.41 -21.85
N MET A 226 -7.09 8.86 -21.18
CA MET A 226 -7.17 9.92 -20.17
C MET A 226 -5.99 10.89 -20.29
N ARG A 227 -6.19 12.12 -19.79
CA ARG A 227 -5.12 13.12 -19.72
C ARG A 227 -4.52 13.11 -18.33
N THR A 228 -3.21 12.99 -18.27
CA THR A 228 -2.43 12.91 -17.03
C THR A 228 -1.20 13.82 -17.12
N VAL A 229 -0.37 13.84 -16.07
CA VAL A 229 0.94 14.49 -16.11
C VAL A 229 1.89 13.86 -17.16
N LEU A 230 1.67 12.58 -17.51
CA LEU A 230 2.40 11.88 -18.56
C LEU A 230 1.89 12.19 -19.99
N GLY A 231 0.96 13.16 -20.12
CA GLY A 231 0.29 13.45 -21.36
C GLY A 231 -1.03 12.68 -21.53
N ARG A 232 -1.36 12.35 -22.80
CA ARG A 232 -2.50 11.48 -23.11
C ARG A 232 -2.06 10.03 -23.06
N VAL A 233 -2.60 9.26 -22.13
CA VAL A 233 -2.32 7.84 -21.96
C VAL A 233 -3.59 7.02 -22.13
N THR A 234 -3.45 5.78 -22.55
CA THR A 234 -4.49 4.77 -22.36
C THR A 234 -4.24 4.11 -21.02
N ALA A 235 -5.28 3.87 -20.22
CA ALA A 235 -5.15 3.26 -18.92
C ALA A 235 -6.27 2.26 -18.64
N PHE A 236 -5.95 1.22 -17.87
CA PHE A 236 -6.88 0.25 -17.33
C PHE A 236 -7.42 0.71 -15.97
N ARG A 237 -8.71 0.53 -15.75
CA ARG A 237 -9.33 0.60 -14.43
C ARG A 237 -9.18 -0.74 -13.74
N VAL A 238 -8.42 -0.75 -12.65
CA VAL A 238 -8.15 -1.91 -11.81
C VAL A 238 -8.80 -1.69 -10.46
N GLU A 239 -9.59 -2.64 -10.01
CA GLU A 239 -10.29 -2.58 -8.73
C GLU A 239 -9.91 -3.76 -7.85
N PRO A 240 -8.97 -3.57 -6.89
CA PRO A 240 -8.78 -4.47 -5.78
C PRO A 240 -9.97 -4.37 -4.82
N ASP A 241 -10.50 -5.53 -4.42
CA ASP A 241 -11.58 -5.61 -3.43
C ASP A 241 -10.98 -5.56 -2.02
N LEU A 242 -10.87 -4.33 -1.51
CA LEU A 242 -10.22 -4.06 -0.23
C LEU A 242 -11.23 -3.93 0.92
N PHE A 243 -12.51 -3.73 0.63
CA PHE A 243 -13.55 -3.36 1.58
C PHE A 243 -14.48 -4.53 1.90
N GLY A 244 -14.96 -4.59 3.12
CA GLY A 244 -15.92 -5.58 3.57
C GLY A 244 -15.55 -6.25 4.88
N PRO A 245 -16.42 -7.10 5.42
CA PRO A 245 -16.13 -7.88 6.62
C PRO A 245 -14.93 -8.80 6.35
N ASP A 246 -13.99 -8.85 7.28
CA ASP A 246 -12.73 -9.62 7.18
C ASP A 246 -11.80 -9.23 6.02
N SER A 247 -12.11 -8.15 5.29
CA SER A 247 -11.24 -7.57 4.26
C SER A 247 -10.12 -6.73 4.89
N LEU A 248 -9.18 -6.28 4.07
CA LEU A 248 -8.10 -5.38 4.49
C LEU A 248 -8.67 -4.13 5.16
N ILE A 249 -9.87 -3.71 4.75
CA ILE A 249 -10.65 -2.60 5.26
C ILE A 249 -12.01 -3.11 5.72
N ASP A 250 -12.21 -3.10 7.01
CA ASP A 250 -13.49 -3.42 7.63
C ASP A 250 -14.47 -2.23 7.52
N ASP A 251 -14.89 -1.93 6.29
CA ASP A 251 -15.93 -0.93 5.95
C ASP A 251 -16.74 -1.43 4.75
N GLU A 252 -18.02 -1.72 4.96
CA GLU A 252 -18.89 -2.31 3.93
C GLU A 252 -19.17 -1.40 2.72
N LYS A 253 -18.95 -0.09 2.85
CA LYS A 253 -19.36 0.90 1.85
C LYS A 253 -18.22 1.56 1.08
N GLY A 254 -17.02 1.06 1.25
CA GLY A 254 -15.86 1.59 0.56
C GLY A 254 -15.70 1.04 -0.85
N GLN A 255 -15.02 1.80 -1.70
CA GLN A 255 -14.56 1.37 -3.03
C GLN A 255 -13.17 1.93 -3.30
N PHE A 256 -12.28 1.08 -3.78
CA PHE A 256 -10.95 1.48 -4.23
C PHE A 256 -10.79 1.22 -5.72
N THR A 257 -10.29 2.22 -6.46
CA THR A 257 -10.08 2.14 -7.90
C THR A 257 -8.70 2.67 -8.25
N LEU A 258 -7.95 1.94 -9.07
CA LEU A 258 -6.69 2.36 -9.68
C LEU A 258 -6.87 2.56 -11.18
N TRP A 259 -6.21 3.58 -11.73
CA TRP A 259 -5.99 3.73 -13.18
C TRP A 259 -4.52 3.53 -13.47
N ILE A 260 -4.19 2.46 -14.22
CA ILE A 260 -2.84 2.01 -14.53
C ILE A 260 -2.62 2.13 -16.04
N THR A 261 -1.51 2.72 -16.47
CA THR A 261 -1.19 2.90 -17.90
C THR A 261 -1.12 1.57 -18.64
N ASP A 262 -1.59 1.59 -19.89
CA ASP A 262 -1.51 0.47 -20.85
C ASP A 262 -0.21 0.61 -21.68
N ASP A 263 0.91 0.54 -21.01
CA ASP A 263 2.25 0.54 -21.56
C ASP A 263 3.14 -0.39 -20.73
N ASP A 264 4.38 -0.58 -21.14
CA ASP A 264 5.33 -1.50 -20.48
C ASP A 264 5.64 -1.10 -19.02
N ARG A 265 5.32 0.12 -18.60
CA ARG A 265 5.59 0.62 -17.24
C ARG A 265 4.47 0.38 -16.27
N HIS A 266 3.22 0.23 -16.74
CA HIS A 266 2.04 0.04 -15.90
C HIS A 266 1.99 1.02 -14.71
N ILE A 267 2.15 2.33 -14.97
CA ILE A 267 2.18 3.33 -13.91
C ILE A 267 0.76 3.61 -13.42
N ALA A 268 0.54 3.56 -12.11
CA ALA A 268 -0.69 4.03 -11.50
C ALA A 268 -0.76 5.57 -11.63
N VAL A 269 -1.61 6.09 -12.50
CA VAL A 269 -1.74 7.54 -12.73
C VAL A 269 -2.75 8.20 -11.82
N THR A 270 -3.73 7.43 -11.33
CA THR A 270 -4.72 7.90 -10.37
C THR A 270 -5.21 6.74 -9.51
N ALA A 271 -5.37 6.97 -8.21
CA ALA A 271 -6.15 6.13 -7.33
C ALA A 271 -7.34 6.92 -6.78
N ARG A 272 -8.47 6.26 -6.57
CA ARG A 272 -9.66 6.83 -5.97
C ARG A 272 -10.20 5.91 -4.89
N ILE A 273 -10.50 6.51 -3.74
CA ILE A 273 -11.13 5.84 -2.62
C ILE A 273 -12.43 6.56 -2.33
N LYS A 274 -13.54 5.83 -2.37
CA LYS A 274 -14.84 6.32 -1.93
C LYS A 274 -15.17 5.68 -0.58
N THR A 275 -15.66 6.48 0.33
CA THR A 275 -16.18 6.07 1.64
C THR A 275 -17.41 6.89 1.98
N ASP A 276 -18.11 6.56 3.05
CA ASP A 276 -19.23 7.38 3.59
C ASP A 276 -18.75 8.78 4.03
N TYR A 277 -17.47 8.97 4.29
CA TYR A 277 -16.89 10.27 4.70
C TYR A 277 -16.57 11.19 3.54
N GLY A 278 -16.44 10.67 2.32
CA GLY A 278 -16.10 11.43 1.12
C GLY A 278 -15.26 10.63 0.14
N THR A 279 -14.70 11.34 -0.82
CA THR A 279 -13.85 10.75 -1.86
C THR A 279 -12.43 11.29 -1.73
N PHE A 280 -11.46 10.39 -1.79
CA PHE A 280 -10.04 10.71 -1.85
C PHE A 280 -9.54 10.40 -3.27
N ASP A 281 -9.01 11.43 -3.95
CA ASP A 281 -8.40 11.30 -5.27
C ASP A 281 -6.90 11.47 -5.14
N ILE A 282 -6.13 10.42 -5.41
CA ILE A 282 -4.68 10.41 -5.39
C ILE A 282 -4.21 10.46 -6.85
N LYS A 283 -3.50 11.52 -7.24
CA LYS A 283 -3.12 11.78 -8.63
C LYS A 283 -1.61 11.87 -8.78
N LEU A 284 -1.07 11.21 -9.79
CA LEU A 284 0.34 11.36 -10.16
C LEU A 284 0.62 12.80 -10.58
N LYS A 285 1.65 13.41 -10.00
CA LYS A 285 2.13 14.76 -10.28
C LYS A 285 3.49 14.76 -10.98
N ARG A 286 4.34 13.77 -10.69
CA ARG A 286 5.65 13.64 -11.29
C ARG A 286 6.07 12.17 -11.36
N ALA A 287 6.76 11.81 -12.44
CA ALA A 287 7.39 10.51 -12.59
C ALA A 287 8.81 10.73 -13.14
N VAL A 288 9.79 10.11 -12.50
CA VAL A 288 11.20 10.12 -12.91
C VAL A 288 11.68 8.69 -12.97
N TYR A 289 12.34 8.35 -14.05
CA TYR A 289 12.97 7.03 -14.25
C TYR A 289 14.36 7.23 -14.84
N ASN A 290 15.31 6.42 -14.40
CA ASN A 290 16.70 6.38 -14.93
C ASN A 290 16.96 5.02 -15.56
#